data_fabc14f45da7ced10de2059eee310234
#
_entry.id   fabc14f45da7ced10de2059eee310234
#
_cell.length_a   1.000
_cell.length_b   1.000
_cell.length_c   1.000
_cell.angle_alpha   90.00
_cell.angle_beta   90.00
_cell.angle_gamma   90.00
#
_symmetry.space_group_name_H-M   'P 1'
#
loop_
_entity.id
_entity.type
_entity.pdbx_description
1 polymer ?
#
loop_
_entity_poly.entity_id
_entity_poly.type
_entity_poly.pdbx_seq_one_letter_code
_entity_poly.pdbx_strand_id
1 'polypeptide(L)'
;QVQFEAKVSKTTLGLNERLRIDFVMNMDGDNFNQPSFEGFRIIAGPSQQVSQSWINGKSSFEKIYSYYLLPQQKGNLVIKQATIEYNGQIYKTSPIRIHVTNAVQEARNPDDAPQISADDNLYLVADISKTNPYINEPITVVYKLYFSYNIGITNWRELDKPKYNDFWSQNIDIKQLVGEEGMFKGEKYRYVVLRKTVLYPQKSGKLVIEPLSLDIDVQLPTNRRDMFGRVVVTNGNKRVSAGAKTISVKALPEAGKPADFSGAVGKFDFRVTPSK
;
A
#
# COMPACT_ATOMS: atom_id res chain seq x y z
N GLN A 1 -3.86 -38.60 -29.90
CA GLN A 1 -3.22 -37.48 -30.62
C GLN A 1 -2.75 -36.47 -29.58
N VAL A 2 -1.52 -36.00 -29.73
CA VAL A 2 -0.96 -34.95 -28.85
C VAL A 2 -1.64 -33.62 -29.15
N GLN A 3 -2.12 -32.93 -28.10
CA GLN A 3 -2.78 -31.62 -28.16
C GLN A 3 -2.10 -30.65 -27.21
N PHE A 4 -1.79 -29.45 -27.71
CA PHE A 4 -1.27 -28.36 -26.94
C PHE A 4 -2.03 -27.09 -27.33
N GLU A 5 -2.81 -26.54 -26.39
CA GLU A 5 -3.76 -25.48 -26.66
C GLU A 5 -3.63 -24.35 -25.62
N ALA A 6 -3.87 -23.12 -26.05
CA ALA A 6 -4.04 -22.00 -25.16
C ALA A 6 -5.53 -21.67 -25.00
N LYS A 7 -5.99 -21.56 -23.76
CA LYS A 7 -7.39 -21.22 -23.41
C LYS A 7 -7.42 -19.94 -22.59
N VAL A 8 -8.33 -19.04 -22.90
CA VAL A 8 -8.51 -17.76 -22.17
C VAL A 8 -9.88 -17.72 -21.53
N SER A 9 -9.98 -17.05 -20.39
CA SER A 9 -11.25 -16.87 -19.67
C SER A 9 -12.24 -16.01 -20.47
N LYS A 10 -11.75 -15.10 -21.30
CA LYS A 10 -12.55 -14.22 -22.18
C LYS A 10 -11.68 -13.65 -23.32
N THR A 11 -12.30 -13.30 -24.43
CA THR A 11 -11.62 -12.69 -25.60
C THR A 11 -11.86 -11.17 -25.68
N THR A 12 -12.78 -10.64 -24.88
CA THR A 12 -13.01 -9.21 -24.74
C THR A 12 -13.02 -8.85 -23.26
N LEU A 13 -12.27 -7.83 -22.87
CA LEU A 13 -12.21 -7.38 -21.46
C LEU A 13 -11.89 -5.89 -21.38
N GLY A 14 -12.26 -5.29 -20.27
CA GLY A 14 -11.90 -3.91 -19.95
C GLY A 14 -10.44 -3.77 -19.50
N LEU A 15 -9.89 -2.57 -19.62
CA LEU A 15 -8.50 -2.25 -19.23
C LEU A 15 -8.19 -2.56 -17.75
N ASN A 16 -9.20 -2.58 -16.88
CA ASN A 16 -9.09 -2.90 -15.45
C ASN A 16 -9.45 -4.35 -15.09
N GLU A 17 -9.77 -5.18 -16.08
CA GLU A 17 -10.14 -6.57 -15.84
C GLU A 17 -8.94 -7.50 -16.00
N ARG A 18 -8.96 -8.60 -15.23
CA ARG A 18 -7.94 -9.64 -15.29
C ARG A 18 -8.31 -10.69 -16.35
N LEU A 19 -7.32 -11.12 -17.11
CA LEU A 19 -7.41 -12.23 -18.07
C LEU A 19 -6.67 -13.42 -17.48
N ARG A 20 -7.34 -14.55 -17.32
CA ARG A 20 -6.67 -15.83 -17.10
C ARG A 20 -6.40 -16.49 -18.44
N ILE A 21 -5.18 -16.98 -18.62
CA ILE A 21 -4.79 -17.83 -19.75
C ILE A 21 -4.18 -19.12 -19.21
N ASP A 22 -4.63 -20.23 -19.78
CA ASP A 22 -4.17 -21.57 -19.46
C ASP A 22 -3.57 -22.20 -20.72
N PHE A 23 -2.35 -22.69 -20.64
CA PHE A 23 -1.69 -23.49 -21.66
C PHE A 23 -1.82 -24.96 -21.26
N VAL A 24 -2.62 -25.71 -22.00
CA VAL A 24 -3.05 -27.07 -21.64
C VAL A 24 -2.43 -28.05 -22.59
N MET A 25 -1.69 -29.04 -22.07
CA MET A 25 -1.12 -30.15 -22.79
C MET A 25 -1.71 -31.47 -22.29
N ASN A 26 -2.11 -32.36 -23.20
CA ASN A 26 -2.67 -33.67 -22.85
C ASN A 26 -1.60 -34.77 -22.67
N MET A 27 -0.32 -34.41 -22.65
CA MET A 27 0.84 -35.26 -22.40
C MET A 27 1.80 -34.59 -21.42
N ASP A 28 2.71 -35.37 -20.83
CA ASP A 28 3.74 -34.84 -19.93
C ASP A 28 4.89 -34.22 -20.75
N GLY A 29 4.66 -33.04 -21.31
CA GLY A 29 5.67 -32.29 -22.06
C GLY A 29 6.58 -31.49 -21.12
N ASP A 30 7.81 -31.23 -21.59
CA ASP A 30 8.86 -30.51 -20.90
C ASP A 30 9.22 -29.22 -21.63
N ASN A 31 10.14 -28.44 -21.09
CA ASN A 31 10.68 -27.23 -21.71
C ASN A 31 9.60 -26.27 -22.19
N PHE A 32 8.57 -26.05 -21.33
CA PHE A 32 7.53 -25.07 -21.63
C PHE A 32 8.14 -23.67 -21.72
N ASN A 33 7.92 -23.02 -22.88
CA ASN A 33 8.34 -21.65 -23.12
C ASN A 33 7.10 -20.76 -23.33
N GLN A 34 6.88 -19.84 -22.41
CA GLN A 34 5.76 -18.90 -22.45
C GLN A 34 5.90 -17.94 -23.65
N PRO A 35 4.79 -17.46 -24.23
CA PRO A 35 4.84 -16.42 -25.25
C PRO A 35 5.19 -15.06 -24.66
N SER A 36 5.57 -14.13 -25.52
CA SER A 36 5.56 -12.71 -25.15
C SER A 36 4.11 -12.26 -24.90
N PHE A 37 3.87 -11.69 -23.73
CA PHE A 37 2.59 -11.07 -23.36
C PHE A 37 2.59 -9.56 -23.66
N GLU A 38 2.93 -9.20 -24.89
CA GLU A 38 3.01 -7.81 -25.32
C GLU A 38 1.68 -7.08 -25.15
N GLY A 39 1.70 -5.92 -24.48
CA GLY A 39 0.51 -5.17 -24.10
C GLY A 39 -0.18 -5.64 -22.84
N PHE A 40 0.35 -6.67 -22.16
CA PHE A 40 -0.13 -7.15 -20.87
C PHE A 40 0.98 -7.15 -19.83
N ARG A 41 0.60 -6.93 -18.57
CA ARG A 41 1.45 -7.16 -17.41
C ARG A 41 1.05 -8.47 -16.74
N ILE A 42 2.02 -9.34 -16.48
CA ILE A 42 1.79 -10.54 -15.67
C ILE A 42 1.59 -10.13 -14.23
N ILE A 43 0.47 -10.51 -13.63
CA ILE A 43 0.13 -10.23 -12.22
C ILE A 43 0.25 -11.48 -11.34
N ALA A 44 0.16 -12.69 -11.94
CA ALA A 44 0.45 -13.95 -11.28
C ALA A 44 0.82 -15.03 -12.33
N GLY A 45 1.62 -16.00 -11.92
CA GLY A 45 2.04 -17.14 -12.72
C GLY A 45 3.54 -17.18 -13.05
N PRO A 46 4.02 -18.28 -13.68
CA PRO A 46 3.23 -19.46 -13.99
C PRO A 46 2.82 -20.26 -12.76
N SER A 47 1.57 -20.74 -12.75
CA SER A 47 1.13 -21.81 -11.86
C SER A 47 1.02 -23.09 -12.68
N GLN A 48 1.70 -24.15 -12.25
CA GLN A 48 1.65 -25.45 -12.93
C GLN A 48 0.70 -26.38 -12.17
N GLN A 49 -0.17 -27.02 -12.92
CA GLN A 49 -1.06 -28.08 -12.42
C GLN A 49 -0.92 -29.31 -13.32
N VAL A 50 -0.80 -30.48 -12.70
CA VAL A 50 -0.82 -31.78 -13.38
C VAL A 50 -2.02 -32.55 -12.85
N SER A 51 -2.85 -33.04 -13.76
CA SER A 51 -4.03 -33.87 -13.45
C SER A 51 -3.96 -35.15 -14.26
N GLN A 52 -4.16 -36.28 -13.58
CA GLN A 52 -4.31 -37.57 -14.21
C GLN A 52 -5.60 -38.20 -13.69
N SER A 53 -6.45 -38.63 -14.59
CA SER A 53 -7.70 -39.31 -14.22
C SER A 53 -7.85 -40.62 -14.98
N TRP A 54 -8.54 -41.56 -14.35
CA TRP A 54 -8.83 -42.89 -14.92
C TRP A 54 -10.33 -43.15 -14.79
N ILE A 55 -11.04 -43.11 -15.93
CA ILE A 55 -12.49 -43.26 -15.94
C ILE A 55 -12.85 -44.33 -17.03
N ASN A 56 -13.54 -45.37 -16.62
CA ASN A 56 -14.01 -46.46 -17.55
C ASN A 56 -12.89 -47.04 -18.41
N GLY A 57 -11.71 -47.30 -17.84
CA GLY A 57 -10.59 -47.90 -18.55
C GLY A 57 -9.82 -46.92 -19.48
N LYS A 58 -10.22 -45.66 -19.53
CA LYS A 58 -9.49 -44.61 -20.27
C LYS A 58 -8.74 -43.72 -19.32
N SER A 59 -7.43 -43.57 -19.54
CA SER A 59 -6.63 -42.58 -18.81
C SER A 59 -6.64 -41.25 -19.57
N SER A 60 -6.78 -40.17 -18.86
CA SER A 60 -6.54 -38.81 -19.36
C SER A 60 -5.46 -38.15 -18.54
N PHE A 61 -4.62 -37.39 -19.19
CA PHE A 61 -3.55 -36.60 -18.59
C PHE A 61 -3.67 -35.15 -19.05
N GLU A 62 -3.51 -34.23 -18.14
CA GLU A 62 -3.43 -32.80 -18.44
C GLU A 62 -2.32 -32.15 -17.63
N LYS A 63 -1.48 -31.38 -18.31
CA LYS A 63 -0.48 -30.49 -17.72
C LYS A 63 -0.82 -29.05 -18.11
N ILE A 64 -1.06 -28.21 -17.13
CA ILE A 64 -1.60 -26.86 -17.31
C ILE A 64 -0.61 -25.85 -16.75
N TYR A 65 -0.29 -24.81 -17.52
CA TYR A 65 0.44 -23.62 -17.07
C TYR A 65 -0.48 -22.42 -17.13
N SER A 66 -0.80 -21.84 -15.96
CA SER A 66 -1.76 -20.74 -15.83
C SER A 66 -1.07 -19.43 -15.54
N TYR A 67 -1.53 -18.36 -16.18
CA TYR A 67 -1.14 -16.97 -15.92
C TYR A 67 -2.35 -16.10 -15.71
N TYR A 68 -2.19 -15.08 -14.89
CA TYR A 68 -3.11 -13.96 -14.80
C TYR A 68 -2.45 -12.70 -15.34
N LEU A 69 -3.12 -12.06 -16.29
CA LEU A 69 -2.64 -10.92 -17.05
C LEU A 69 -3.54 -9.72 -16.80
N LEU A 70 -2.95 -8.52 -16.78
CA LEU A 70 -3.67 -7.25 -16.77
C LEU A 70 -3.31 -6.48 -18.03
N PRO A 71 -4.28 -6.03 -18.86
CA PRO A 71 -3.99 -5.22 -20.04
C PRO A 71 -3.35 -3.89 -19.63
N GLN A 72 -2.39 -3.41 -20.44
CA GLN A 72 -1.73 -2.11 -20.23
C GLN A 72 -2.20 -1.06 -21.23
N GLN A 73 -2.87 -1.48 -22.31
CA GLN A 73 -3.37 -0.61 -23.36
C GLN A 73 -4.66 -1.16 -23.98
N LYS A 74 -5.44 -0.29 -24.58
CA LYS A 74 -6.67 -0.62 -25.31
C LYS A 74 -6.38 -1.09 -26.74
N GLY A 75 -7.33 -1.78 -27.31
CA GLY A 75 -7.28 -2.24 -28.71
C GLY A 75 -7.17 -3.74 -28.86
N ASN A 76 -6.79 -4.19 -30.02
CA ASN A 76 -6.62 -5.60 -30.32
C ASN A 76 -5.19 -6.04 -29.97
N LEU A 77 -5.05 -6.78 -28.90
CA LEU A 77 -3.79 -7.37 -28.46
C LEU A 77 -3.71 -8.84 -28.92
N VAL A 78 -2.51 -9.32 -29.19
CA VAL A 78 -2.30 -10.70 -29.61
C VAL A 78 -1.33 -11.39 -28.65
N ILE A 79 -1.81 -12.46 -28.01
CA ILE A 79 -0.94 -13.37 -27.27
C ILE A 79 -0.38 -14.36 -28.30
N LYS A 80 0.94 -14.35 -28.45
CA LYS A 80 1.66 -15.17 -29.41
C LYS A 80 1.64 -16.65 -29.00
N GLN A 81 2.28 -17.49 -29.78
CA GLN A 81 2.38 -18.94 -29.55
C GLN A 81 3.25 -19.24 -28.33
N ALA A 82 2.78 -20.10 -27.45
CA ALA A 82 3.63 -20.83 -26.51
C ALA A 82 4.21 -22.08 -27.18
N THR A 83 5.30 -22.58 -26.63
CA THR A 83 5.91 -23.83 -27.10
C THR A 83 6.14 -24.78 -25.93
N ILE A 84 6.05 -26.08 -26.21
CA ILE A 84 6.38 -27.15 -25.26
C ILE A 84 7.01 -28.31 -26.05
N GLU A 85 7.91 -29.03 -25.43
CA GLU A 85 8.58 -30.18 -26.03
C GLU A 85 7.98 -31.49 -25.51
N TYR A 86 7.76 -32.45 -26.39
CA TYR A 86 7.35 -33.81 -26.03
C TYR A 86 7.95 -34.81 -27.00
N ASN A 87 8.66 -35.82 -26.49
CA ASN A 87 9.37 -36.84 -27.27
C ASN A 87 10.27 -36.24 -28.38
N GLY A 88 10.99 -35.16 -28.05
CA GLY A 88 11.91 -34.49 -29.00
C GLY A 88 11.22 -33.65 -30.07
N GLN A 89 9.90 -33.51 -30.03
CA GLN A 89 9.12 -32.66 -30.93
C GLN A 89 8.58 -31.42 -30.20
N ILE A 90 8.59 -30.26 -30.88
CA ILE A 90 8.09 -29.02 -30.38
C ILE A 90 6.63 -28.80 -30.81
N TYR A 91 5.74 -28.69 -29.86
CA TYR A 91 4.34 -28.35 -30.05
C TYR A 91 4.11 -26.86 -29.78
N LYS A 92 3.21 -26.23 -30.55
CA LYS A 92 2.94 -24.81 -30.49
C LYS A 92 1.44 -24.56 -30.33
N THR A 93 1.07 -23.60 -29.52
CA THR A 93 -0.32 -23.15 -29.44
C THR A 93 -0.67 -22.21 -30.59
N SER A 94 -1.94 -22.05 -30.89
CA SER A 94 -2.43 -20.98 -31.77
C SER A 94 -2.37 -19.63 -31.08
N PRO A 95 -2.06 -18.53 -31.81
CA PRO A 95 -2.15 -17.17 -31.25
C PRO A 95 -3.59 -16.85 -30.88
N ILE A 96 -3.78 -16.09 -29.80
CA ILE A 96 -5.11 -15.65 -29.34
C ILE A 96 -5.22 -14.14 -29.45
N ARG A 97 -6.29 -13.65 -30.05
CA ARG A 97 -6.61 -12.24 -30.14
C ARG A 97 -7.52 -11.85 -28.96
N ILE A 98 -7.16 -10.77 -28.29
CA ILE A 98 -7.89 -10.21 -27.16
C ILE A 98 -8.27 -8.77 -27.50
N HIS A 99 -9.55 -8.47 -27.42
CA HIS A 99 -10.06 -7.12 -27.60
C HIS A 99 -10.16 -6.41 -26.26
N VAL A 100 -9.34 -5.37 -26.02
CA VAL A 100 -9.35 -4.58 -24.79
C VAL A 100 -10.11 -3.29 -24.99
N THR A 101 -11.19 -3.14 -24.25
CA THR A 101 -12.06 -1.96 -24.25
C THR A 101 -11.64 -0.94 -23.21
N ASN A 102 -12.41 0.13 -23.05
CA ASN A 102 -12.28 1.03 -21.89
C ASN A 102 -12.42 0.22 -20.59
N ALA A 103 -11.90 0.78 -19.48
CA ALA A 103 -12.17 0.22 -18.18
C ALA A 103 -13.69 0.01 -18.02
N VAL A 104 -14.11 -1.22 -17.72
CA VAL A 104 -15.49 -1.52 -17.43
C VAL A 104 -15.82 -0.86 -16.11
N GLN A 105 -16.79 0.03 -16.08
CA GLN A 105 -17.46 0.36 -14.85
C GLN A 105 -18.17 -0.93 -14.43
N GLU A 106 -17.66 -1.58 -13.39
CA GLU A 106 -18.49 -2.59 -12.71
C GLU A 106 -19.82 -1.92 -12.45
N ALA A 107 -20.91 -2.57 -12.90
CA ALA A 107 -22.25 -2.16 -12.49
C ALA A 107 -22.26 -2.32 -10.97
N ARG A 108 -21.87 -1.24 -10.27
CA ARG A 108 -21.90 -1.20 -8.81
C ARG A 108 -23.36 -1.34 -8.45
N ASN A 109 -23.69 -2.49 -7.88
CA ASN A 109 -24.95 -2.58 -7.17
C ASN A 109 -24.98 -1.36 -6.23
N PRO A 110 -26.00 -0.50 -6.26
CA PRO A 110 -26.09 0.65 -5.37
C PRO A 110 -25.82 0.29 -3.90
N ASP A 111 -26.13 -0.94 -3.51
CA ASP A 111 -25.91 -1.49 -2.18
C ASP A 111 -24.41 -1.81 -1.91
N ASP A 112 -23.55 -1.89 -2.92
CA ASP A 112 -22.10 -2.06 -2.78
C ASP A 112 -21.38 -0.71 -2.63
N ALA A 113 -22.09 0.41 -2.73
CA ALA A 113 -21.54 1.72 -2.45
C ALA A 113 -21.15 1.83 -0.96
N PRO A 114 -20.03 2.48 -0.63
CA PRO A 114 -19.68 2.70 0.78
C PRO A 114 -20.75 3.58 1.44
N GLN A 115 -21.18 3.19 2.64
CA GLN A 115 -22.11 3.97 3.47
C GLN A 115 -21.48 5.25 4.02
N ILE A 116 -20.17 5.25 4.17
CA ILE A 116 -19.41 6.36 4.75
C ILE A 116 -18.23 6.72 3.87
N SER A 117 -17.84 7.99 3.90
CA SER A 117 -16.64 8.47 3.23
C SER A 117 -15.39 8.21 4.07
N ALA A 118 -14.28 7.85 3.44
CA ALA A 118 -12.97 7.87 4.09
C ALA A 118 -12.55 9.30 4.50
N ASP A 119 -13.09 10.34 3.85
CA ASP A 119 -12.74 11.74 4.09
C ASP A 119 -13.04 12.18 5.53
N ASP A 120 -14.18 11.73 6.07
CA ASP A 120 -14.63 12.08 7.41
C ASP A 120 -14.23 11.06 8.48
N ASN A 121 -13.46 10.06 8.10
CA ASN A 121 -13.15 8.93 8.98
C ASN A 121 -11.65 8.63 9.12
N LEU A 122 -10.79 9.39 8.44
CA LEU A 122 -9.34 9.16 8.41
C LEU A 122 -8.57 10.48 8.40
N TYR A 123 -7.69 10.68 9.37
CA TYR A 123 -6.91 11.91 9.52
C TYR A 123 -5.47 11.62 9.92
N LEU A 124 -4.53 12.30 9.28
CA LEU A 124 -3.12 12.32 9.66
C LEU A 124 -2.79 13.65 10.34
N VAL A 125 -2.28 13.60 11.56
CA VAL A 125 -2.03 14.77 12.40
C VAL A 125 -0.58 14.78 12.85
N ALA A 126 0.05 15.96 12.84
CA ALA A 126 1.34 16.21 13.48
C ALA A 126 1.12 17.02 14.75
N ASP A 127 1.28 16.37 15.90
CA ASP A 127 1.24 17.01 17.21
C ASP A 127 2.64 17.53 17.56
N ILE A 128 2.76 18.82 17.87
CA ILE A 128 4.00 19.49 18.19
C ILE A 128 3.96 19.98 19.62
N SER A 129 4.95 19.60 20.41
CA SER A 129 4.98 19.93 21.84
C SER A 129 5.08 21.43 22.11
N LYS A 130 5.72 22.20 21.22
CA LYS A 130 5.88 23.65 21.35
C LYS A 130 6.14 24.29 19.99
N THR A 131 5.42 25.36 19.67
CA THR A 131 5.52 26.08 18.38
C THR A 131 6.40 27.32 18.41
N ASN A 132 6.85 27.73 19.61
CA ASN A 132 7.70 28.92 19.81
C ASN A 132 8.89 28.65 20.76
N PRO A 133 9.74 27.64 20.44
CA PRO A 133 10.92 27.32 21.23
C PRO A 133 12.01 28.38 21.08
N TYR A 134 13.02 28.31 21.95
CA TYR A 134 14.30 28.97 21.74
C TYR A 134 15.21 28.13 20.83
N ILE A 135 16.28 28.74 20.29
CA ILE A 135 17.35 27.98 19.61
C ILE A 135 17.84 26.89 20.57
N ASN A 136 18.09 25.66 20.02
CA ASN A 136 18.51 24.48 20.74
C ASN A 136 17.52 23.95 21.80
N GLU A 137 16.35 24.55 21.98
CA GLU A 137 15.32 23.99 22.85
C GLU A 137 14.63 22.81 22.14
N PRO A 138 14.62 21.59 22.73
CA PRO A 138 14.02 20.43 22.09
C PRO A 138 12.50 20.57 21.97
N ILE A 139 11.96 20.25 20.81
CA ILE A 139 10.55 20.06 20.57
C ILE A 139 10.30 18.64 20.06
N THR A 140 9.17 18.06 20.42
CA THR A 140 8.77 16.74 19.96
C THR A 140 7.67 16.88 18.91
N VAL A 141 7.82 16.17 17.79
CA VAL A 141 6.79 16.02 16.76
C VAL A 141 6.32 14.58 16.76
N VAL A 142 5.01 14.38 16.93
CA VAL A 142 4.37 13.06 16.94
C VAL A 142 3.36 13.00 15.81
N TYR A 143 3.56 12.09 14.84
CA TYR A 143 2.62 11.86 13.76
C TYR A 143 1.66 10.75 14.15
N LYS A 144 0.37 11.09 14.21
CA LYS A 144 -0.73 10.19 14.56
C LYS A 144 -1.68 10.02 13.40
N LEU A 145 -2.02 8.78 13.10
CA LEU A 145 -3.08 8.44 12.17
C LEU A 145 -4.34 8.10 12.96
N TYR A 146 -5.34 8.97 12.87
CA TYR A 146 -6.66 8.77 13.46
C TYR A 146 -7.60 8.12 12.46
N PHE A 147 -8.34 7.12 12.88
CA PHE A 147 -9.35 6.44 12.08
C PHE A 147 -10.56 6.04 12.93
N SER A 148 -11.75 6.21 12.35
CA SER A 148 -12.99 5.88 13.06
C SER A 148 -13.14 4.38 13.29
N TYR A 149 -14.06 3.99 14.15
CA TYR A 149 -14.39 2.57 14.40
C TYR A 149 -15.06 1.90 13.19
N ASN A 150 -15.60 2.70 12.27
CA ASN A 150 -16.38 2.23 11.15
C ASN A 150 -15.55 1.83 9.93
N ILE A 151 -14.24 2.11 9.93
CA ILE A 151 -13.35 1.77 8.83
C ILE A 151 -12.23 0.83 9.28
N GLY A 152 -11.78 -0.03 8.36
CA GLY A 152 -10.56 -0.83 8.52
C GLY A 152 -9.42 -0.24 7.70
N ILE A 153 -8.19 -0.29 8.21
CA ILE A 153 -6.98 0.02 7.45
C ILE A 153 -6.34 -1.32 7.08
N THR A 154 -6.09 -1.54 5.79
CA THR A 154 -5.49 -2.78 5.28
C THR A 154 -4.03 -2.62 4.91
N ASN A 155 -3.67 -1.44 4.40
CA ASN A 155 -2.31 -1.14 4.00
C ASN A 155 -2.07 0.37 4.00
N TRP A 156 -0.82 0.80 4.05
CA TRP A 156 -0.42 2.19 3.89
C TRP A 156 1.00 2.30 3.35
N ARG A 157 1.29 3.41 2.67
CA ARG A 157 2.63 3.75 2.18
C ARG A 157 2.90 5.24 2.35
N GLU A 158 4.13 5.59 2.66
CA GLU A 158 4.57 6.98 2.68
C GLU A 158 4.73 7.50 1.24
N LEU A 159 4.12 8.65 0.95
CA LEU A 159 4.30 9.39 -0.30
C LEU A 159 5.37 10.45 -0.13
N ASP A 160 5.26 11.25 0.94
CA ASP A 160 6.22 12.27 1.30
C ASP A 160 6.70 12.04 2.72
N LYS A 161 8.02 12.17 2.93
CA LYS A 161 8.64 12.12 4.24
C LYS A 161 8.94 13.54 4.71
N PRO A 162 8.64 13.89 5.98
CA PRO A 162 8.96 15.21 6.50
C PRO A 162 10.47 15.42 6.50
N LYS A 163 10.91 16.55 5.94
CA LYS A 163 12.25 17.05 6.08
C LYS A 163 12.29 18.10 7.19
N TYR A 164 13.37 18.10 7.94
CA TYR A 164 13.56 18.97 9.09
C TYR A 164 14.73 19.93 8.81
N ASN A 165 14.57 20.72 7.74
CA ASN A 165 15.57 21.71 7.38
C ASN A 165 15.76 22.70 8.54
N ASP A 166 17.01 23.04 8.86
CA ASP A 166 17.38 23.92 9.97
C ASP A 166 17.09 23.37 11.39
N PHE A 167 16.84 22.06 11.50
CA PHE A 167 16.76 21.35 12.77
C PHE A 167 17.79 20.22 12.80
N TRP A 168 18.43 20.02 13.93
CA TRP A 168 18.99 18.72 14.23
C TRP A 168 17.86 17.80 14.71
N SER A 169 17.82 16.58 14.22
CA SER A 169 16.69 15.69 14.48
C SER A 169 17.12 14.33 15.00
N GLN A 170 16.38 13.80 15.97
CA GLN A 170 16.54 12.46 16.51
C GLN A 170 15.22 11.72 16.44
N ASN A 171 15.17 10.66 15.64
CA ASN A 171 14.01 9.79 15.58
C ASN A 171 13.95 8.90 16.82
N ILE A 172 12.74 8.72 17.36
CA ILE A 172 12.45 7.78 18.44
C ILE A 172 11.85 6.53 17.78
N ASP A 173 12.53 5.40 17.94
CA ASP A 173 12.09 4.12 17.39
C ASP A 173 10.74 3.69 17.99
N ILE A 174 9.78 3.41 17.12
CA ILE A 174 8.49 2.81 17.47
C ILE A 174 8.59 1.33 17.14
N LYS A 175 8.85 0.52 18.16
CA LYS A 175 9.06 -0.93 18.00
C LYS A 175 7.83 -1.66 17.47
N GLN A 176 6.64 -1.17 17.78
CA GLN A 176 5.37 -1.76 17.39
C GLN A 176 4.31 -0.68 17.27
N LEU A 177 3.50 -0.76 16.22
CA LEU A 177 2.31 0.08 16.10
C LEU A 177 1.22 -0.46 17.04
N VAL A 178 0.88 0.33 18.06
CA VAL A 178 -0.18 -0.01 19.01
C VAL A 178 -1.36 0.89 18.72
N GLY A 179 -2.54 0.27 18.57
CA GLY A 179 -3.80 0.99 18.45
C GLY A 179 -4.22 1.55 19.82
N GLU A 180 -4.40 2.85 19.89
CA GLU A 180 -4.87 3.55 21.08
C GLU A 180 -6.21 4.23 20.80
N GLU A 181 -6.95 4.59 21.85
CA GLU A 181 -8.18 5.36 21.74
C GLU A 181 -7.94 6.81 22.17
N GLY A 182 -8.59 7.73 21.48
CA GLY A 182 -8.48 9.15 21.81
C GLY A 182 -9.61 9.99 21.24
N MET A 183 -9.73 11.22 21.77
CA MET A 183 -10.68 12.20 21.26
C MET A 183 -10.01 13.00 20.13
N PHE A 184 -10.71 13.11 19.01
CA PHE A 184 -10.30 13.96 17.89
C PHE A 184 -11.53 14.67 17.31
N LYS A 185 -11.48 16.00 17.18
CA LYS A 185 -12.62 16.84 16.75
C LYS A 185 -13.91 16.64 17.57
N GLY A 186 -13.77 16.29 18.84
CA GLY A 186 -14.92 16.08 19.74
C GLY A 186 -15.52 14.66 19.68
N GLU A 187 -14.99 13.77 18.87
CA GLU A 187 -15.45 12.40 18.70
C GLU A 187 -14.37 11.37 19.11
N LYS A 188 -14.81 10.16 19.43
CA LYS A 188 -13.89 9.05 19.73
C LYS A 188 -13.33 8.43 18.45
N TYR A 189 -12.02 8.33 18.39
CA TYR A 189 -11.26 7.68 17.33
C TYR A 189 -10.30 6.66 17.91
N ARG A 190 -9.93 5.68 17.09
CA ARG A 190 -8.70 4.92 17.27
C ARG A 190 -7.56 5.70 16.62
N TYR A 191 -6.37 5.62 17.16
CA TYR A 191 -5.20 6.16 16.50
C TYR A 191 -3.98 5.26 16.67
N VAL A 192 -3.01 5.41 15.79
CA VAL A 192 -1.68 4.82 15.90
C VAL A 192 -0.64 5.93 15.77
N VAL A 193 0.42 5.82 16.55
CA VAL A 193 1.59 6.69 16.42
C VAL A 193 2.50 6.08 15.35
N LEU A 194 2.66 6.80 14.23
CA LEU A 194 3.46 6.33 13.09
C LEU A 194 4.92 6.76 13.19
N ARG A 195 5.17 7.96 13.75
CA ARG A 195 6.51 8.54 13.86
C ARG A 195 6.58 9.47 15.06
N LYS A 196 7.71 9.44 15.76
CA LYS A 196 8.04 10.38 16.83
C LYS A 196 9.46 10.87 16.63
N THR A 197 9.65 12.19 16.59
CA THR A 197 10.94 12.81 16.35
C THR A 197 11.16 13.95 17.32
N VAL A 198 12.34 14.04 17.93
CA VAL A 198 12.79 15.20 18.68
C VAL A 198 13.58 16.08 17.74
N LEU A 199 13.25 17.37 17.71
CA LEU A 199 13.87 18.38 16.86
C LEU A 199 14.50 19.46 17.72
N TYR A 200 15.70 19.89 17.35
CA TYR A 200 16.43 20.98 17.99
C TYR A 200 16.66 22.08 16.94
N PRO A 201 15.96 23.22 17.03
CA PRO A 201 16.12 24.32 16.08
C PRO A 201 17.56 24.86 16.09
N GLN A 202 18.16 25.00 14.91
CA GLN A 202 19.55 25.44 14.77
C GLN A 202 19.70 26.95 14.49
N LYS A 203 18.59 27.63 14.17
CA LYS A 203 18.55 29.07 13.95
C LYS A 203 17.25 29.68 14.45
N SER A 204 17.23 30.98 14.72
CA SER A 204 16.02 31.74 15.06
C SER A 204 15.22 32.10 13.80
N GLY A 205 13.95 32.45 14.00
CA GLY A 205 13.03 32.83 12.93
C GLY A 205 11.97 31.79 12.66
N LYS A 206 11.32 31.90 11.50
CA LYS A 206 10.30 30.94 11.06
C LYS A 206 10.94 29.75 10.39
N LEU A 207 10.86 28.59 10.99
CA LEU A 207 11.32 27.32 10.43
C LEU A 207 10.11 26.46 10.04
N VAL A 208 10.26 25.69 8.97
CA VAL A 208 9.17 24.86 8.45
C VAL A 208 9.50 23.38 8.60
N ILE A 209 8.58 22.63 9.16
CA ILE A 209 8.56 21.17 9.14
C ILE A 209 7.73 20.77 7.93
N GLU A 210 8.34 20.06 6.98
CA GLU A 210 7.66 19.60 5.76
C GLU A 210 6.57 18.56 6.08
N PRO A 211 5.56 18.40 5.19
CA PRO A 211 4.45 17.51 5.44
C PRO A 211 4.88 16.04 5.45
N LEU A 212 4.18 15.23 6.25
CA LEU A 212 4.09 13.78 6.05
C LEU A 212 2.82 13.50 5.27
N SER A 213 2.91 12.78 4.16
CA SER A 213 1.76 12.36 3.35
C SER A 213 1.75 10.85 3.20
N LEU A 214 0.57 10.25 3.34
CA LEU A 214 0.36 8.81 3.24
C LEU A 214 -0.72 8.50 2.21
N ASP A 215 -0.57 7.37 1.54
CA ASP A 215 -1.58 6.72 0.72
C ASP A 215 -2.07 5.47 1.47
N ILE A 216 -3.35 5.41 1.78
CA ILE A 216 -3.91 4.43 2.71
C ILE A 216 -5.04 3.66 2.04
N ASP A 217 -4.92 2.33 2.05
CA ASP A 217 -5.97 1.42 1.61
C ASP A 217 -6.90 1.13 2.78
N VAL A 218 -8.18 1.37 2.58
CA VAL A 218 -9.21 1.25 3.62
C VAL A 218 -10.31 0.29 3.21
N GLN A 219 -10.96 -0.31 4.20
CA GLN A 219 -12.21 -1.03 4.06
C GLN A 219 -13.35 -0.19 4.60
N LEU A 220 -14.35 0.03 3.76
CA LEU A 220 -15.52 0.85 4.04
C LEU A 220 -16.76 -0.05 4.08
N PRO A 221 -17.66 0.10 5.07
CA PRO A 221 -18.90 -0.67 5.14
C PRO A 221 -19.82 -0.31 3.97
N THR A 222 -20.54 -1.31 3.47
CA THR A 222 -21.59 -1.17 2.45
C THR A 222 -22.97 -1.40 3.06
N ASN A 223 -24.03 -1.16 2.29
CA ASN A 223 -25.41 -1.47 2.70
C ASN A 223 -25.71 -2.98 2.68
N ARG A 224 -24.82 -3.79 2.08
CA ARG A 224 -25.03 -5.24 1.98
C ARG A 224 -24.64 -5.98 3.26
N ARG A 225 -25.35 -7.05 3.50
CA ARG A 225 -25.02 -8.06 4.51
C ARG A 225 -24.81 -9.42 3.84
N ASP A 226 -23.86 -10.19 4.36
CA ASP A 226 -23.65 -11.57 3.92
C ASP A 226 -24.78 -12.49 4.46
N MET A 227 -24.71 -13.77 4.07
CA MET A 227 -25.70 -14.76 4.51
C MET A 227 -25.69 -14.99 6.04
N PHE A 228 -24.69 -14.51 6.74
CA PHE A 228 -24.56 -14.58 8.21
C PHE A 228 -24.92 -13.25 8.88
N GLY A 229 -25.45 -12.27 8.13
CA GLY A 229 -25.85 -10.95 8.63
C GLY A 229 -24.70 -9.98 8.87
N ARG A 230 -23.46 -10.30 8.49
CA ARG A 230 -22.28 -9.42 8.65
C ARG A 230 -22.26 -8.38 7.55
N VAL A 231 -21.87 -7.15 7.88
CA VAL A 231 -21.72 -6.07 6.91
C VAL A 231 -20.61 -6.41 5.89
N VAL A 232 -20.96 -6.36 4.62
CA VAL A 232 -19.99 -6.50 3.53
C VAL A 232 -19.21 -5.20 3.40
N VAL A 233 -17.88 -5.29 3.27
CA VAL A 233 -17.00 -4.12 3.09
C VAL A 233 -16.55 -4.01 1.64
N THR A 234 -16.31 -2.78 1.20
CA THR A 234 -15.66 -2.46 -0.07
C THR A 234 -14.31 -1.82 0.16
N ASN A 235 -13.37 -2.02 -0.77
CA ASN A 235 -12.05 -1.42 -0.68
C ASN A 235 -12.08 0.00 -1.25
N GLY A 236 -11.43 0.91 -0.56
CA GLY A 236 -11.17 2.28 -0.98
C GLY A 236 -9.70 2.63 -0.80
N ASN A 237 -9.31 3.77 -1.33
CA ASN A 237 -7.99 4.34 -1.12
C ASN A 237 -8.13 5.82 -0.76
N LYS A 238 -7.34 6.29 0.20
CA LYS A 238 -7.36 7.68 0.65
C LYS A 238 -5.95 8.19 0.86
N ARG A 239 -5.68 9.35 0.26
CA ARG A 239 -4.47 10.12 0.56
C ARG A 239 -4.74 11.09 1.71
N VAL A 240 -3.87 11.07 2.74
CA VAL A 240 -3.92 11.97 3.88
C VAL A 240 -2.59 12.67 4.08
N SER A 241 -2.61 13.89 4.59
CA SER A 241 -1.41 14.67 4.87
C SER A 241 -1.53 15.41 6.20
N ALA A 242 -0.44 15.42 6.99
CA ALA A 242 -0.35 16.22 8.20
C ALA A 242 -0.14 17.72 7.93
N GLY A 243 0.11 18.10 6.67
CA GLY A 243 0.42 19.47 6.27
C GLY A 243 1.75 19.99 6.84
N ALA A 244 2.26 21.04 6.22
CA ALA A 244 3.44 21.73 6.72
C ALA A 244 3.15 22.44 8.06
N LYS A 245 4.15 22.50 8.95
CA LYS A 245 4.04 23.19 10.24
C LYS A 245 5.13 24.24 10.38
N THR A 246 4.74 25.45 10.77
CA THR A 246 5.67 26.55 11.00
C THR A 246 5.99 26.66 12.49
N ILE A 247 7.27 26.72 12.82
CA ILE A 247 7.80 26.88 14.16
C ILE A 247 8.46 28.25 14.23
N SER A 248 8.05 29.08 15.20
CA SER A 248 8.60 30.43 15.42
C SER A 248 9.70 30.38 16.50
N VAL A 249 10.94 30.19 16.08
CA VAL A 249 12.10 30.02 16.97
C VAL A 249 12.62 31.36 17.47
N LYS A 250 12.74 31.49 18.79
CA LYS A 250 13.26 32.68 19.47
C LYS A 250 14.78 32.62 19.57
N ALA A 251 15.45 33.76 19.39
CA ALA A 251 16.87 33.89 19.76
C ALA A 251 17.02 33.78 21.28
N LEU A 252 18.17 33.28 21.71
CA LEU A 252 18.50 33.28 23.15
C LEU A 252 18.69 34.72 23.64
N PRO A 253 18.25 35.06 24.89
CA PRO A 253 18.52 36.34 25.49
C PRO A 253 20.03 36.53 25.70
N GLU A 254 20.56 37.66 25.30
CA GLU A 254 21.97 38.01 25.57
C GLU A 254 22.18 38.48 27.01
N ALA A 255 21.14 39.13 27.60
CA ALA A 255 21.20 39.58 28.98
C ALA A 255 21.15 38.41 29.97
N GLY A 256 22.13 38.33 30.86
CA GLY A 256 22.24 37.27 31.85
C GLY A 256 22.83 35.95 31.34
N LYS A 257 23.40 35.93 30.16
CA LYS A 257 24.06 34.75 29.60
C LYS A 257 25.38 34.49 30.38
N PRO A 258 25.52 33.27 30.98
CA PRO A 258 26.79 32.92 31.67
C PRO A 258 27.98 32.90 30.72
N ALA A 259 29.18 33.25 31.25
CA ALA A 259 30.40 33.23 30.43
C ALA A 259 30.78 31.82 29.94
N ASP A 260 30.37 30.78 30.68
CA ASP A 260 30.60 29.37 30.42
C ASP A 260 29.39 28.66 29.80
N PHE A 261 28.49 29.41 29.19
CA PHE A 261 27.26 28.85 28.59
C PHE A 261 27.57 27.78 27.52
N SER A 262 27.21 26.54 27.81
CA SER A 262 27.48 25.36 26.98
C SER A 262 26.56 25.19 25.78
N GLY A 263 25.54 26.04 25.61
CA GLY A 263 24.52 25.92 24.55
C GLY A 263 23.33 25.05 24.92
N ALA A 264 23.30 24.46 26.11
CA ALA A 264 22.18 23.64 26.56
C ALA A 264 20.96 24.50 26.92
N VAL A 265 19.81 24.24 26.32
CA VAL A 265 18.58 24.98 26.52
C VAL A 265 17.43 23.99 26.79
N GLY A 266 16.69 24.19 27.89
CA GLY A 266 15.58 23.32 28.25
C GLY A 266 15.43 23.14 29.76
N LYS A 267 14.59 22.20 30.16
CA LYS A 267 14.48 21.70 31.52
C LYS A 267 15.30 20.42 31.63
N PHE A 268 16.22 20.41 32.58
CA PHE A 268 17.10 19.26 32.81
C PHE A 268 16.82 18.67 34.18
N ASP A 269 16.79 17.34 34.27
CA ASP A 269 16.84 16.57 35.52
C ASP A 269 18.21 15.90 35.55
N PHE A 270 19.04 16.32 36.48
CA PHE A 270 20.41 15.85 36.60
C PHE A 270 20.53 14.93 37.82
N ARG A 271 20.94 13.67 37.60
CA ARG A 271 21.18 12.69 38.66
C ARG A 271 22.61 12.15 38.55
N VAL A 272 23.29 12.20 39.66
CA VAL A 272 24.63 11.57 39.81
C VAL A 272 24.46 10.35 40.70
N THR A 273 24.78 9.17 40.17
CA THR A 273 24.86 7.93 40.97
C THR A 273 26.32 7.52 41.06
N PRO A 274 26.96 7.58 42.27
CA PRO A 274 28.33 7.11 42.39
C PRO A 274 28.38 5.61 42.11
N SER A 275 29.37 5.20 41.28
CA SER A 275 29.73 3.79 41.15
C SER A 275 30.48 3.36 42.40
N LYS A 276 30.10 2.20 42.99
CA LYS A 276 30.90 1.57 44.06
C LYS A 276 32.22 1.11 43.53
#